data_9bfd91aaeb4e3b3603ae0caf48815913
#
_entry.id   9bfd91aaeb4e3b3603ae0caf48815913
#
_cell.length_a   1.000
_cell.length_b   1.000
_cell.length_c   1.000
_cell.angle_alpha   90.00
_cell.angle_beta   90.00
_cell.angle_gamma   90.00
#
_symmetry.space_group_name_H-M   'P 1'
#
loop_
_entity.id
_entity.type
_entity.pdbx_description
1 polymer ?
#
loop_
_entity_poly.entity_id
_entity_poly.type
_entity_poly.pdbx_seq_one_letter_code
_entity_poly.pdbx_strand_id
1 'polypeptide(L)'
;MDPAYLKLLRANELESRIERLETLLRSCTVCPKDCGNDRLNDEIAACYSGRLPIVSSYTAHFGEEPCLSGTNGAGNIFFGNCNLRCVYCQNYQISQTWKEQRKNEVTETRLAEMMLELQEKGCHNIGFVSPTHFAPQMARAVLIAAQNGLQLPIIYNTNAYDSVEVLKLLDGIVDVYLPDLKYADSDAGFQYSKVRDYAIHSRAAIKEMHRQMGNELIFDENGLLKRGLLIRLLVLPNDIAEIEKSLRWVHDELSPKTAISLMAQYYSTNKAATDERYILLSRRISEGEWFEAVSLLDDFGMEEGFMQEYQSASHYYRPDFTDKDKPFKDIRDFQ
;
A
#
# COMPACT_ATOMS: atom_id res chain seq x y z
N MET A 1 11.96 -17.78 -8.46
CA MET A 1 12.91 -16.98 -7.57
C MET A 1 12.41 -17.11 -6.14
N ASP A 2 13.32 -17.40 -5.18
CA ASP A 2 12.94 -17.41 -3.75
C ASP A 2 12.66 -15.97 -3.29
N PRO A 3 11.67 -15.75 -2.41
CA PRO A 3 11.46 -14.49 -1.71
C PRO A 3 12.71 -13.98 -0.99
N ALA A 4 12.91 -12.68 -0.99
CA ALA A 4 14.16 -12.07 -0.51
C ALA A 4 14.41 -12.32 0.98
N TYR A 5 13.36 -12.32 1.82
CA TYR A 5 13.47 -12.59 3.26
C TYR A 5 14.02 -13.98 3.60
N LEU A 6 13.87 -14.98 2.72
CA LEU A 6 14.46 -16.30 2.94
C LEU A 6 15.99 -16.28 2.86
N LYS A 7 16.58 -15.37 2.06
CA LYS A 7 18.04 -15.18 2.03
C LYS A 7 18.53 -14.58 3.33
N LEU A 8 17.82 -13.55 3.85
CA LEU A 8 18.14 -12.95 5.15
C LEU A 8 17.98 -13.93 6.30
N LEU A 9 16.96 -14.80 6.25
CA LEU A 9 16.75 -15.85 7.25
C LEU A 9 17.93 -16.85 7.26
N ARG A 10 18.34 -17.34 6.08
CA ARG A 10 19.49 -18.27 5.95
C ARG A 10 20.82 -17.63 6.38
N ALA A 11 20.96 -16.31 6.21
CA ALA A 11 22.13 -15.54 6.64
C ALA A 11 22.10 -15.16 8.13
N ASN A 12 21.04 -15.46 8.87
CA ASN A 12 20.77 -15.01 10.25
C ASN A 12 20.75 -13.47 10.40
N GLU A 13 20.39 -12.73 9.35
CA GLU A 13 20.32 -11.27 9.36
C GLU A 13 18.90 -10.74 9.63
N LEU A 14 17.88 -11.56 9.38
CA LEU A 14 16.48 -11.14 9.44
C LEU A 14 16.07 -10.70 10.87
N GLU A 15 16.46 -11.47 11.89
CA GLU A 15 16.16 -11.18 13.29
C GLU A 15 16.72 -9.82 13.73
N SER A 16 18.00 -9.55 13.44
CA SER A 16 18.65 -8.31 13.87
C SER A 16 18.05 -7.05 13.23
N ARG A 17 17.55 -7.16 11.99
CA ARG A 17 16.84 -6.05 11.34
C ARG A 17 15.48 -5.79 11.98
N ILE A 18 14.76 -6.86 12.35
CA ILE A 18 13.46 -6.78 13.02
C ILE A 18 13.61 -6.17 14.42
N GLU A 19 14.61 -6.60 15.19
CA GLU A 19 14.90 -5.99 16.50
C GLU A 19 15.12 -4.48 16.39
N ARG A 20 15.84 -4.03 15.36
CA ARG A 20 16.04 -2.60 15.10
C ARG A 20 14.73 -1.91 14.73
N LEU A 21 13.86 -2.52 13.91
CA LEU A 21 12.52 -1.99 13.63
C LEU A 21 11.68 -1.86 14.90
N GLU A 22 11.72 -2.86 15.78
CA GLU A 22 10.95 -2.88 17.03
C GLU A 22 11.43 -1.79 18.02
N THR A 23 12.73 -1.44 18.02
CA THR A 23 13.23 -0.35 18.86
C THR A 23 12.59 1.00 18.52
N LEU A 24 12.16 1.21 17.26
CA LEU A 24 11.48 2.43 16.83
C LEU A 24 10.09 2.62 17.47
N LEU A 25 9.51 1.57 18.04
CA LEU A 25 8.24 1.63 18.75
C LEU A 25 8.33 2.25 20.13
N ARG A 26 9.52 2.27 20.77
CA ARG A 26 9.73 2.84 22.11
C ARG A 26 9.55 4.36 22.14
N SER A 27 9.95 5.02 21.06
CA SER A 27 9.70 6.44 20.80
C SER A 27 9.33 6.52 19.32
N CYS A 28 8.04 6.40 19.01
CA CYS A 28 7.54 6.04 17.70
C CYS A 28 7.99 7.00 16.58
N THR A 29 8.91 6.52 15.75
CA THR A 29 9.41 7.16 14.53
C THR A 29 9.14 6.30 13.28
N VAL A 30 8.18 5.36 13.37
CA VAL A 30 7.88 4.37 12.31
C VAL A 30 7.39 5.01 11.00
N CYS A 31 6.84 6.21 11.06
CA CYS A 31 6.44 6.98 9.87
C CYS A 31 6.77 8.46 10.04
N PRO A 32 6.69 9.29 8.99
CA PRO A 32 7.06 10.72 9.05
C PRO A 32 6.24 11.59 10.01
N LYS A 33 5.21 11.05 10.67
CA LYS A 33 4.51 11.78 11.74
C LYS A 33 5.36 11.96 12.98
N ASP A 34 6.35 11.09 13.17
CA ASP A 34 7.33 11.18 14.26
C ASP A 34 6.68 11.51 15.61
N CYS A 35 5.77 10.66 16.05
CA CYS A 35 4.90 10.95 17.19
C CYS A 35 5.61 10.89 18.54
N GLY A 36 6.73 10.15 18.64
CA GLY A 36 7.53 10.02 19.87
C GLY A 36 6.87 9.25 21.02
N ASN A 37 5.66 8.72 20.85
CA ASN A 37 4.94 7.95 21.87
C ASN A 37 5.51 6.53 22.04
N ASP A 38 5.38 5.97 23.25
CA ASP A 38 5.84 4.61 23.55
C ASP A 38 4.77 3.56 23.22
N ARG A 39 4.84 3.05 22.00
CA ARG A 39 3.93 2.00 21.53
C ARG A 39 4.20 0.64 22.17
N LEU A 40 5.39 0.40 22.74
CA LEU A 40 5.65 -0.84 23.50
C LEU A 40 4.79 -0.91 24.77
N ASN A 41 4.48 0.27 25.36
CA ASN A 41 3.55 0.43 26.47
C ASN A 41 2.11 0.74 26.01
N ASP A 42 1.77 0.43 24.76
CA ASP A 42 0.45 0.61 24.15
C ASP A 42 -0.04 2.05 24.08
N GLU A 43 0.86 3.03 24.13
CA GLU A 43 0.50 4.43 23.88
C GLU A 43 0.07 4.64 22.45
N ILE A 44 -1.01 5.37 22.25
CA ILE A 44 -1.59 5.69 20.93
C ILE A 44 -1.38 7.16 20.59
N ALA A 45 -1.15 7.44 19.30
CA ALA A 45 -1.00 8.80 18.79
C ALA A 45 -1.74 8.97 17.45
N ALA A 46 -1.17 9.68 16.49
CA ALA A 46 -1.83 10.10 15.25
C ALA A 46 -2.47 8.97 14.41
N CYS A 47 -1.89 7.77 14.40
CA CYS A 47 -2.43 6.61 13.68
C CYS A 47 -3.41 5.78 14.52
N TYR A 48 -3.62 6.12 15.79
CA TYR A 48 -4.47 5.38 16.75
C TYR A 48 -4.10 3.90 16.93
N SER A 49 -2.84 3.56 16.77
CA SER A 49 -2.32 2.19 16.85
C SER A 49 -1.34 2.05 18.00
N GLY A 50 -1.52 1.02 18.81
CA GLY A 50 -0.69 0.69 19.96
C GLY A 50 0.37 -0.37 19.63
N ARG A 51 0.60 -1.29 20.59
CA ARG A 51 1.64 -2.34 20.50
C ARG A 51 1.30 -3.41 19.46
N LEU A 52 0.06 -3.89 19.44
CA LEU A 52 -0.34 -5.00 18.59
C LEU A 52 -0.83 -4.53 17.22
N PRO A 53 -0.57 -5.30 16.14
CA PRO A 53 -1.13 -5.02 14.83
C PRO A 53 -2.64 -5.26 14.84
N ILE A 54 -3.35 -4.44 14.08
CA ILE A 54 -4.81 -4.53 13.91
C ILE A 54 -5.06 -5.09 12.51
N VAL A 55 -5.70 -6.25 12.40
CA VAL A 55 -6.09 -6.87 11.13
C VAL A 55 -7.60 -6.80 10.96
N SER A 56 -8.06 -5.98 10.02
CA SER A 56 -9.48 -5.79 9.75
C SER A 56 -10.08 -6.88 8.87
N SER A 57 -9.29 -7.41 7.94
CA SER A 57 -9.65 -8.52 7.05
C SER A 57 -8.39 -9.15 6.45
N TYR A 58 -8.47 -10.43 6.09
CA TYR A 58 -7.46 -11.09 5.25
C TYR A 58 -8.16 -12.08 4.30
N THR A 59 -7.84 -11.98 3.01
CA THR A 59 -8.57 -12.72 1.97
C THR A 59 -7.78 -12.81 0.67
N ALA A 60 -8.12 -13.78 -0.18
CA ALA A 60 -7.70 -13.76 -1.58
C ALA A 60 -8.44 -12.63 -2.30
N HIS A 61 -7.69 -11.71 -2.88
CA HIS A 61 -8.21 -10.52 -3.56
C HIS A 61 -7.87 -10.55 -5.05
N PHE A 62 -8.88 -10.27 -5.89
CA PHE A 62 -8.78 -10.36 -7.35
C PHE A 62 -8.80 -9.00 -8.05
N GLY A 63 -8.79 -7.91 -7.30
CA GLY A 63 -8.84 -6.54 -7.79
C GLY A 63 -7.51 -5.79 -7.84
N GLU A 64 -6.38 -6.47 -7.57
CA GLU A 64 -5.06 -5.89 -7.79
C GLU A 64 -4.66 -6.00 -9.28
N GLU A 65 -3.51 -5.48 -9.66
CA GLU A 65 -2.96 -5.62 -11.00
C GLU A 65 -2.93 -7.12 -11.41
N PRO A 66 -3.17 -7.43 -12.70
CA PRO A 66 -3.25 -8.82 -13.17
C PRO A 66 -2.04 -9.68 -12.77
N CYS A 67 -0.84 -9.10 -12.75
CA CYS A 67 0.39 -9.78 -12.35
C CYS A 67 0.49 -10.09 -10.85
N LEU A 68 -0.37 -9.50 -10.02
CA LEU A 68 -0.45 -9.73 -8.58
C LEU A 68 -1.60 -10.67 -8.23
N SER A 69 -2.77 -10.46 -8.83
CA SER A 69 -3.97 -11.25 -8.60
C SER A 69 -3.88 -12.64 -9.26
N GLY A 70 -3.40 -12.71 -10.48
CA GLY A 70 -3.33 -13.96 -11.23
C GLY A 70 -4.65 -14.75 -11.18
N THR A 71 -4.55 -16.07 -11.14
CA THR A 71 -5.73 -16.97 -11.13
C THR A 71 -6.29 -17.22 -9.72
N ASN A 72 -5.45 -17.15 -8.67
CA ASN A 72 -5.82 -17.53 -7.30
C ASN A 72 -5.92 -16.33 -6.35
N GLY A 73 -5.70 -15.13 -6.86
CA GLY A 73 -5.78 -13.89 -6.08
C GLY A 73 -4.49 -13.52 -5.35
N ALA A 74 -4.37 -12.25 -5.04
CA ALA A 74 -3.39 -11.72 -4.10
C ALA A 74 -3.85 -12.02 -2.67
N GLY A 75 -2.98 -12.56 -1.82
CA GLY A 75 -3.28 -12.83 -0.41
C GLY A 75 -3.22 -11.55 0.40
N ASN A 76 -4.24 -10.71 0.34
CA ASN A 76 -4.24 -9.40 0.98
C ASN A 76 -4.62 -9.45 2.46
N ILE A 77 -3.81 -8.78 3.28
CA ILE A 77 -4.03 -8.53 4.71
C ILE A 77 -4.25 -7.03 4.89
N PHE A 78 -5.48 -6.65 5.24
CA PHE A 78 -5.89 -5.25 5.43
C PHE A 78 -5.69 -4.83 6.87
N PHE A 79 -4.71 -3.96 7.11
CA PHE A 79 -4.53 -3.39 8.43
C PHE A 79 -5.61 -2.37 8.78
N GLY A 80 -6.05 -2.39 10.03
CA GLY A 80 -6.91 -1.38 10.60
C GLY A 80 -6.16 -0.10 10.93
N ASN A 81 -6.88 1.02 10.94
CA ASN A 81 -6.30 2.36 11.09
C ASN A 81 -5.38 2.75 9.92
N CYS A 82 -4.78 3.92 9.97
CA CYS A 82 -3.84 4.39 8.96
C CYS A 82 -3.07 5.61 9.48
N ASN A 83 -1.87 5.86 8.99
CA ASN A 83 -1.11 7.07 9.28
C ASN A 83 -1.61 8.31 8.51
N LEU A 84 -2.45 8.14 7.47
CA LEU A 84 -3.17 9.20 6.76
C LEU A 84 -4.65 9.28 7.16
N ARG A 85 -5.31 10.37 6.75
CA ARG A 85 -6.75 10.62 6.95
C ARG A 85 -7.38 11.15 5.66
N CYS A 86 -7.20 10.38 4.56
CA CYS A 86 -7.72 10.78 3.25
C CYS A 86 -9.25 10.94 3.30
N VAL A 87 -9.73 12.09 2.87
CA VAL A 87 -11.17 12.42 2.88
C VAL A 87 -11.99 11.58 1.90
N TYR A 88 -11.32 10.98 0.91
CA TYR A 88 -11.89 10.10 -0.12
C TYR A 88 -11.47 8.62 0.05
N CYS A 89 -11.01 8.22 1.24
CA CYS A 89 -10.53 6.87 1.46
C CYS A 89 -11.63 5.84 1.20
N GLN A 90 -11.39 4.93 0.26
CA GLN A 90 -12.32 3.83 -0.04
C GLN A 90 -12.41 2.85 1.14
N ASN A 91 -11.31 2.67 1.88
CA ASN A 91 -11.22 1.81 3.05
C ASN A 91 -11.51 2.56 4.36
N TYR A 92 -12.31 3.65 4.32
CA TYR A 92 -12.53 4.49 5.52
C TYR A 92 -13.15 3.73 6.70
N GLN A 93 -13.95 2.70 6.44
CA GLN A 93 -14.56 1.86 7.45
C GLN A 93 -13.54 1.20 8.38
N ILE A 94 -12.36 0.86 7.86
CA ILE A 94 -11.29 0.22 8.64
C ILE A 94 -10.13 1.19 8.97
N SER A 95 -9.90 2.21 8.16
CA SER A 95 -8.77 3.13 8.34
C SER A 95 -9.06 4.31 9.26
N GLN A 96 -10.34 4.66 9.50
CA GLN A 96 -10.73 5.88 10.22
C GLN A 96 -11.72 5.67 11.37
N THR A 97 -12.12 4.44 11.68
CA THR A 97 -13.00 4.08 12.80
C THR A 97 -12.20 3.44 13.95
N TRP A 98 -11.17 4.13 14.38
CA TRP A 98 -10.10 3.61 15.24
C TRP A 98 -10.56 2.92 16.53
N LYS A 99 -11.63 3.40 17.19
CA LYS A 99 -12.17 2.76 18.41
C LYS A 99 -12.73 1.36 18.12
N GLU A 100 -13.39 1.22 16.99
CA GLU A 100 -13.97 -0.05 16.55
C GLU A 100 -12.91 -1.03 16.09
N GLN A 101 -11.82 -0.52 15.52
CA GLN A 101 -10.74 -1.34 15.00
C GLN A 101 -9.90 -2.02 16.08
N ARG A 102 -9.76 -1.44 17.27
CA ARG A 102 -8.98 -2.06 18.36
C ARG A 102 -9.42 -3.49 18.74
N LYS A 103 -10.68 -3.84 18.55
CA LYS A 103 -11.15 -5.23 18.75
C LYS A 103 -10.56 -6.26 17.78
N ASN A 104 -9.89 -5.78 16.71
CA ASN A 104 -9.24 -6.61 15.70
C ASN A 104 -7.72 -6.68 15.93
N GLU A 105 -7.21 -6.30 17.10
CA GLU A 105 -5.84 -6.51 17.50
C GLU A 105 -5.51 -8.01 17.52
N VAL A 106 -4.35 -8.37 16.95
CA VAL A 106 -3.84 -9.75 16.90
C VAL A 106 -2.38 -9.77 17.32
N THR A 107 -1.87 -10.93 17.71
CA THR A 107 -0.43 -11.13 17.93
C THR A 107 0.30 -11.25 16.60
N GLU A 108 1.62 -11.04 16.60
CA GLU A 108 2.47 -11.25 15.43
C GLU A 108 2.47 -12.73 15.00
N THR A 109 2.29 -13.67 15.95
CA THR A 109 2.08 -15.09 15.67
C THR A 109 0.78 -15.33 14.90
N ARG A 110 -0.34 -14.70 15.34
CA ARG A 110 -1.61 -14.83 14.61
C ARG A 110 -1.53 -14.20 13.21
N LEU A 111 -0.83 -13.09 13.07
CA LEU A 111 -0.58 -12.48 11.76
C LEU A 111 0.24 -13.41 10.85
N ALA A 112 1.23 -14.11 11.40
CA ALA A 112 1.99 -15.11 10.66
C ALA A 112 1.13 -16.32 10.24
N GLU A 113 0.24 -16.80 11.11
CA GLU A 113 -0.73 -17.86 10.77
C GLU A 113 -1.65 -17.43 9.61
N MET A 114 -2.15 -16.19 9.61
CA MET A 114 -2.97 -15.67 8.50
C MET A 114 -2.21 -15.68 7.17
N MET A 115 -0.91 -15.40 7.17
CA MET A 115 -0.06 -15.48 5.97
C MET A 115 0.04 -16.92 5.46
N LEU A 116 0.22 -17.90 6.36
CA LEU A 116 0.30 -19.32 6.02
C LEU A 116 -1.06 -19.83 5.51
N GLU A 117 -2.18 -19.43 6.14
CA GLU A 117 -3.52 -19.76 5.66
C GLU A 117 -3.80 -19.23 4.25
N LEU A 118 -3.31 -18.01 3.91
CA LEU A 118 -3.41 -17.48 2.54
C LEU A 118 -2.54 -18.26 1.55
N GLN A 119 -1.36 -18.69 1.97
CA GLN A 119 -0.51 -19.59 1.18
C GLN A 119 -1.20 -20.93 0.94
N GLU A 120 -1.80 -21.54 1.95
CA GLU A 120 -2.55 -22.80 1.83
C GLU A 120 -3.76 -22.68 0.92
N LYS A 121 -4.41 -21.51 0.87
CA LYS A 121 -5.48 -21.19 -0.08
C LYS A 121 -4.98 -21.04 -1.52
N GLY A 122 -3.66 -21.08 -1.75
CA GLY A 122 -3.04 -20.98 -3.06
C GLY A 122 -2.85 -19.55 -3.59
N CYS A 123 -2.97 -18.52 -2.74
CA CYS A 123 -2.68 -17.14 -3.13
C CYS A 123 -1.26 -17.01 -3.70
N HIS A 124 -1.05 -16.05 -4.59
CA HIS A 124 0.23 -15.89 -5.30
C HIS A 124 1.28 -15.09 -4.56
N ASN A 125 0.87 -14.34 -3.55
CA ASN A 125 1.71 -13.46 -2.72
C ASN A 125 1.03 -13.17 -1.39
N ILE A 126 1.73 -12.48 -0.49
CA ILE A 126 1.16 -11.85 0.70
C ILE A 126 1.24 -10.33 0.54
N GLY A 127 0.09 -9.71 0.35
CA GLY A 127 -0.05 -8.26 0.21
C GLY A 127 -0.47 -7.60 1.52
N PHE A 128 0.41 -6.79 2.11
CA PHE A 128 0.06 -5.97 3.27
C PHE A 128 -0.47 -4.63 2.80
N VAL A 129 -1.75 -4.35 3.08
CA VAL A 129 -2.43 -3.11 2.69
C VAL A 129 -2.36 -2.09 3.82
N SER A 130 -1.78 -0.93 3.54
CA SER A 130 -1.48 0.15 4.50
C SER A 130 -0.60 -0.30 5.67
N PRO A 131 0.57 -0.92 5.43
CA PRO A 131 1.41 -1.51 6.46
C PRO A 131 2.27 -0.50 7.23
N THR A 132 2.43 0.73 6.74
CA THR A 132 3.37 1.74 7.23
C THR A 132 3.45 1.82 8.75
N HIS A 133 2.31 1.93 9.44
CA HIS A 133 2.25 2.11 10.88
C HIS A 133 2.40 0.81 11.68
N PHE A 134 2.44 -0.34 11.01
CA PHE A 134 2.70 -1.67 11.58
C PHE A 134 3.91 -2.37 10.93
N ALA A 135 4.78 -1.64 10.26
CA ALA A 135 5.95 -2.22 9.59
C ALA A 135 6.85 -3.07 10.53
N PRO A 136 7.11 -2.70 11.80
CA PRO A 136 7.85 -3.56 12.72
C PRO A 136 7.13 -4.88 13.03
N GLN A 137 5.83 -4.83 13.33
CA GLN A 137 5.03 -6.02 13.63
C GLN A 137 4.85 -6.93 12.40
N MET A 138 4.67 -6.30 11.23
CA MET A 138 4.64 -7.01 9.94
C MET A 138 5.95 -7.79 9.73
N ALA A 139 7.09 -7.15 9.89
CA ALA A 139 8.39 -7.80 9.71
C ALA A 139 8.60 -8.95 10.72
N ARG A 140 8.17 -8.80 11.98
CA ARG A 140 8.17 -9.88 12.98
C ARG A 140 7.30 -11.06 12.53
N ALA A 141 6.11 -10.80 12.02
CA ALA A 141 5.23 -11.85 11.50
C ALA A 141 5.82 -12.55 10.27
N VAL A 142 6.51 -11.82 9.37
CA VAL A 142 7.23 -12.42 8.22
C VAL A 142 8.30 -13.40 8.71
N LEU A 143 9.08 -13.05 9.73
CA LEU A 143 10.07 -13.97 10.31
C LEU A 143 9.41 -15.24 10.84
N ILE A 144 8.37 -15.10 11.66
CA ILE A 144 7.65 -16.25 12.24
C ILE A 144 7.07 -17.13 11.13
N ALA A 145 6.42 -16.53 10.12
CA ALA A 145 5.87 -17.27 8.99
C ALA A 145 6.95 -17.98 8.16
N ALA A 146 8.09 -17.31 7.91
CA ALA A 146 9.22 -17.88 7.18
C ALA A 146 9.81 -19.10 7.90
N GLN A 147 9.93 -19.07 9.24
CA GLN A 147 10.36 -20.19 10.06
C GLN A 147 9.36 -21.36 10.01
N ASN A 148 8.08 -21.09 9.68
CA ASN A 148 7.01 -22.07 9.55
C ASN A 148 6.63 -22.39 8.08
N GLY A 149 7.50 -22.07 7.13
CA GLY A 149 7.39 -22.53 5.74
C GLY A 149 6.71 -21.59 4.77
N LEU A 150 6.58 -20.28 5.08
CA LEU A 150 6.14 -19.30 4.10
C LEU A 150 7.14 -19.18 2.95
N GLN A 151 6.64 -19.23 1.71
CA GLN A 151 7.44 -19.15 0.48
C GLN A 151 6.86 -18.14 -0.54
N LEU A 152 5.85 -17.37 -0.17
CA LEU A 152 5.24 -16.38 -1.04
C LEU A 152 5.98 -15.04 -0.95
N PRO A 153 6.10 -14.27 -2.06
CA PRO A 153 6.67 -12.93 -2.04
C PRO A 153 5.83 -11.99 -1.18
N ILE A 154 6.49 -11.04 -0.54
CA ILE A 154 5.88 -10.01 0.30
C ILE A 154 5.68 -8.74 -0.51
N ILE A 155 4.44 -8.25 -0.55
CA ILE A 155 4.04 -7.01 -1.19
C ILE A 155 3.73 -5.95 -0.12
N TYR A 156 4.35 -4.79 -0.26
CA TYR A 156 4.15 -3.63 0.61
C TYR A 156 3.32 -2.57 -0.11
N ASN A 157 1.97 -2.64 0.07
CA ASN A 157 1.01 -1.72 -0.55
C ASN A 157 0.79 -0.52 0.38
N THR A 158 1.43 0.59 0.07
CA THR A 158 1.54 1.75 0.95
C THR A 158 1.00 3.04 0.31
N ASN A 159 0.64 3.99 1.17
CA ASN A 159 0.29 5.35 0.75
C ASN A 159 1.53 6.25 0.51
N ALA A 160 2.72 5.68 0.47
CA ALA A 160 4.02 6.31 0.29
C ALA A 160 4.45 7.33 1.39
N TYR A 161 3.65 7.57 2.41
CA TYR A 161 4.04 8.42 3.54
C TYR A 161 4.82 7.60 4.57
N ASP A 162 5.99 7.09 4.13
CA ASP A 162 6.84 6.14 4.84
C ASP A 162 8.15 6.76 5.33
N SER A 163 8.69 6.23 6.43
CA SER A 163 10.02 6.59 6.92
C SER A 163 11.10 5.89 6.08
N VAL A 164 12.04 6.66 5.53
CA VAL A 164 13.20 6.14 4.78
C VAL A 164 14.04 5.20 5.64
N GLU A 165 14.17 5.47 6.95
CA GLU A 165 14.89 4.60 7.88
C GLU A 165 14.20 3.23 8.00
N VAL A 166 12.88 3.21 8.14
CA VAL A 166 12.10 1.97 8.16
C VAL A 166 12.26 1.20 6.85
N LEU A 167 12.14 1.88 5.70
CA LEU A 167 12.30 1.24 4.39
C LEU A 167 13.69 0.62 4.21
N LYS A 168 14.76 1.27 4.68
CA LYS A 168 16.12 0.68 4.67
C LYS A 168 16.22 -0.59 5.50
N LEU A 169 15.49 -0.70 6.60
CA LEU A 169 15.44 -1.91 7.41
C LEU A 169 14.60 -3.01 6.75
N LEU A 170 13.63 -2.64 5.92
CA LEU A 170 12.79 -3.55 5.13
C LEU A 170 13.49 -4.06 3.86
N ASP A 171 14.66 -3.54 3.48
CA ASP A 171 15.44 -4.00 2.32
C ASP A 171 15.75 -5.50 2.43
N GLY A 172 15.29 -6.28 1.45
CA GLY A 172 15.38 -7.74 1.46
C GLY A 172 14.32 -8.47 2.32
N ILE A 173 13.37 -7.73 2.95
CA ILE A 173 12.18 -8.32 3.57
C ILE A 173 10.98 -8.21 2.62
N VAL A 174 10.85 -7.08 1.93
CA VAL A 174 9.82 -6.82 0.93
C VAL A 174 10.34 -7.21 -0.45
N ASP A 175 9.51 -7.87 -1.23
CA ASP A 175 9.81 -8.26 -2.62
C ASP A 175 9.22 -7.28 -3.64
N VAL A 176 8.03 -6.74 -3.37
CA VAL A 176 7.34 -5.79 -4.26
C VAL A 176 6.86 -4.59 -3.47
N TYR A 177 7.20 -3.40 -3.93
CA TYR A 177 6.64 -2.15 -3.43
C TYR A 177 5.52 -1.64 -4.35
N LEU A 178 4.38 -1.31 -3.75
CA LEU A 178 3.23 -0.67 -4.41
C LEU A 178 2.91 0.66 -3.72
N PRO A 179 3.71 1.70 -3.91
CA PRO A 179 3.42 3.01 -3.32
C PRO A 179 2.36 3.77 -4.13
N ASP A 180 1.34 4.29 -3.47
CA ASP A 180 0.45 5.30 -4.05
C ASP A 180 1.12 6.67 -3.97
N LEU A 181 1.56 7.23 -5.08
CA LEU A 181 1.95 8.63 -5.15
C LEU A 181 0.68 9.49 -5.35
N LYS A 182 0.10 9.93 -4.23
CA LYS A 182 -1.26 10.49 -4.21
C LYS A 182 -1.35 11.93 -4.70
N TYR A 183 -0.29 12.71 -4.49
CA TYR A 183 -0.22 14.13 -4.82
C TYR A 183 1.20 14.53 -5.17
N ALA A 184 1.35 15.38 -6.16
CA ALA A 184 2.62 16.04 -6.43
C ALA A 184 2.88 17.21 -5.48
N ASP A 185 1.83 17.78 -4.88
CA ASP A 185 1.88 18.94 -4.00
C ASP A 185 1.58 18.56 -2.53
N SER A 186 2.30 19.19 -1.61
CA SER A 186 2.10 19.02 -0.17
C SER A 186 0.85 19.72 0.37
N ASP A 187 0.39 20.81 -0.27
CA ASP A 187 -0.84 21.50 0.13
C ASP A 187 -2.06 20.59 -0.11
N ALA A 188 -2.12 19.88 -1.24
CA ALA A 188 -3.09 18.83 -1.50
C ALA A 188 -3.03 17.71 -0.45
N GLY A 189 -1.82 17.29 -0.07
CA GLY A 189 -1.59 16.33 1.01
C GLY A 189 -2.18 16.78 2.35
N PHE A 190 -2.03 18.06 2.69
CA PHE A 190 -2.63 18.61 3.92
C PHE A 190 -4.15 18.75 3.80
N GLN A 191 -4.64 19.27 2.69
CA GLN A 191 -6.06 19.50 2.46
C GLN A 191 -6.86 18.19 2.45
N TYR A 192 -6.38 17.17 1.72
CA TYR A 192 -7.15 15.96 1.44
C TYR A 192 -6.72 14.72 2.23
N SER A 193 -5.49 14.67 2.76
CA SER A 193 -5.00 13.52 3.56
C SER A 193 -4.53 13.87 4.96
N LYS A 194 -4.61 15.15 5.37
CA LYS A 194 -4.30 15.66 6.71
C LYS A 194 -2.85 15.44 7.14
N VAL A 195 -1.94 15.51 6.19
CA VAL A 195 -0.49 15.47 6.45
C VAL A 195 0.21 16.61 5.73
N ARG A 196 1.12 17.26 6.43
CA ARG A 196 2.01 18.26 5.84
C ARG A 196 3.17 17.54 5.14
N ASP A 197 3.80 18.22 4.20
CA ASP A 197 5.02 17.76 3.54
C ASP A 197 4.89 16.37 2.86
N TYR A 198 3.64 16.02 2.43
CA TYR A 198 3.37 14.73 1.78
C TYR A 198 4.32 14.47 0.61
N ALA A 199 4.44 15.44 -0.32
CA ALA A 199 5.27 15.28 -1.51
C ALA A 199 6.75 15.06 -1.17
N ILE A 200 7.26 15.70 -0.11
CA ILE A 200 8.65 15.55 0.33
C ILE A 200 8.89 14.12 0.83
N HIS A 201 8.04 13.64 1.74
CA HIS A 201 8.20 12.32 2.33
C HIS A 201 7.91 11.18 1.36
N SER A 202 6.85 11.31 0.53
CA SER A 202 6.51 10.27 -0.43
C SER A 202 7.59 10.10 -1.51
N ARG A 203 8.14 11.21 -2.01
CA ARG A 203 9.24 11.18 -2.96
C ARG A 203 10.52 10.59 -2.36
N ALA A 204 10.86 10.93 -1.13
CA ALA A 204 12.00 10.34 -0.43
C ALA A 204 11.82 8.83 -0.21
N ALA A 205 10.62 8.40 0.18
CA ALA A 205 10.27 6.98 0.35
C ALA A 205 10.35 6.22 -0.97
N ILE A 206 9.76 6.74 -2.05
CA ILE A 206 9.77 6.10 -3.37
C ILE A 206 11.20 6.03 -3.94
N LYS A 207 12.04 7.06 -3.74
CA LYS A 207 13.47 6.99 -4.10
C LYS A 207 14.19 5.84 -3.40
N GLU A 208 13.91 5.61 -2.12
CA GLU A 208 14.50 4.49 -1.39
C GLU A 208 13.95 3.14 -1.90
N MET A 209 12.65 3.02 -2.18
CA MET A 209 12.07 1.82 -2.79
C MET A 209 12.69 1.54 -4.16
N HIS A 210 12.88 2.59 -4.99
CA HIS A 210 13.54 2.48 -6.29
C HIS A 210 15.02 2.06 -6.15
N ARG A 211 15.75 2.60 -5.16
CA ARG A 211 17.13 2.15 -4.87
C ARG A 211 17.21 0.64 -4.60
N GLN A 212 16.20 0.09 -3.91
CA GLN A 212 16.16 -1.34 -3.56
C GLN A 212 15.75 -2.22 -4.73
N MET A 213 14.83 -1.77 -5.56
CA MET A 213 14.20 -2.60 -6.61
C MET A 213 14.76 -2.34 -8.02
N GLY A 214 15.24 -1.14 -8.31
CA GLY A 214 15.57 -0.72 -9.68
C GLY A 214 14.33 -0.44 -10.52
N ASN A 215 14.50 -0.48 -11.84
CA ASN A 215 13.42 -0.22 -12.80
C ASN A 215 12.68 -1.48 -13.27
N GLU A 216 13.30 -2.65 -13.13
CA GLU A 216 12.79 -3.88 -13.74
C GLU A 216 11.74 -4.54 -12.86
N LEU A 217 10.62 -4.93 -13.48
CA LEU A 217 9.65 -5.86 -12.90
C LEU A 217 10.08 -7.29 -13.25
N ILE A 218 10.28 -8.12 -12.23
CA ILE A 218 10.71 -9.51 -12.41
C ILE A 218 9.50 -10.42 -12.23
N PHE A 219 9.15 -11.12 -13.31
CA PHE A 219 8.01 -12.04 -13.35
C PHE A 219 8.48 -13.50 -13.30
N ASP A 220 7.59 -14.40 -12.88
CA ASP A 220 7.77 -15.83 -13.09
C ASP A 220 7.25 -16.29 -14.47
N GLU A 221 7.35 -17.57 -14.75
CA GLU A 221 6.88 -18.21 -15.99
C GLU A 221 5.39 -18.07 -16.25
N ASN A 222 4.60 -17.77 -15.20
CA ASN A 222 3.15 -17.58 -15.29
C ASN A 222 2.77 -16.09 -15.39
N GLY A 223 3.75 -15.19 -15.53
CA GLY A 223 3.53 -13.75 -15.57
C GLY A 223 3.20 -13.11 -14.21
N LEU A 224 3.47 -13.81 -13.10
CA LEU A 224 3.24 -13.28 -11.77
C LEU A 224 4.46 -12.49 -11.28
N LEU A 225 4.23 -11.30 -10.76
CA LEU A 225 5.28 -10.42 -10.27
C LEU A 225 5.93 -10.98 -9.01
N LYS A 226 7.24 -11.16 -9.04
CA LYS A 226 8.05 -11.68 -7.94
C LYS A 226 8.92 -10.63 -7.29
N ARG A 227 9.30 -9.57 -7.99
CA ARG A 227 10.11 -8.48 -7.47
C ARG A 227 9.92 -7.23 -8.29
N GLY A 228 9.89 -6.07 -7.66
CA GLY A 228 9.88 -4.78 -8.35
C GLY A 228 9.24 -3.64 -7.59
N LEU A 229 9.25 -2.48 -8.24
CA LEU A 229 8.56 -1.27 -7.80
C LEU A 229 7.49 -0.92 -8.85
N LEU A 230 6.24 -0.79 -8.42
CA LEU A 230 5.13 -0.36 -9.25
C LEU A 230 4.45 0.83 -8.58
N ILE A 231 4.70 2.04 -9.09
CA ILE A 231 4.13 3.28 -8.53
C ILE A 231 2.70 3.44 -9.01
N ARG A 232 1.77 3.60 -8.07
CA ARG A 232 0.35 3.81 -8.36
C ARG A 232 0.00 5.28 -8.39
N LEU A 233 -0.70 5.69 -9.45
CA LEU A 233 -1.24 7.03 -9.63
C LEU A 233 -2.77 6.93 -9.78
N LEU A 234 -3.51 7.45 -8.81
CA LEU A 234 -4.97 7.53 -8.88
C LEU A 234 -5.36 8.89 -9.48
N VAL A 235 -6.00 8.85 -10.65
CA VAL A 235 -6.55 10.07 -11.24
C VAL A 235 -7.70 10.58 -10.37
N LEU A 236 -7.58 11.82 -9.91
CA LEU A 236 -8.61 12.51 -9.11
C LEU A 236 -9.28 13.59 -9.95
N PRO A 237 -10.59 13.87 -9.73
CA PRO A 237 -11.26 14.94 -10.46
C PRO A 237 -10.61 16.29 -10.18
N ASN A 238 -10.71 17.21 -11.16
CA ASN A 238 -10.17 18.56 -11.10
C ASN A 238 -8.64 18.62 -10.91
N ASP A 239 -7.93 17.62 -11.46
CA ASP A 239 -6.47 17.51 -11.41
C ASP A 239 -5.85 17.63 -9.99
N ILE A 240 -6.60 17.23 -8.96
CA ILE A 240 -6.13 17.33 -7.55
C ILE A 240 -4.87 16.50 -7.29
N ALA A 241 -4.67 15.41 -8.04
CA ALA A 241 -3.48 14.57 -7.92
C ALA A 241 -2.25 15.16 -8.63
N GLU A 242 -2.45 16.11 -9.57
CA GLU A 242 -1.40 16.71 -10.41
C GLU A 242 -0.56 15.63 -11.10
N ILE A 243 -1.23 14.79 -11.91
CA ILE A 243 -0.61 13.59 -12.55
C ILE A 243 0.61 14.00 -13.38
N GLU A 244 0.54 15.09 -14.16
CA GLU A 244 1.68 15.57 -14.96
C GLU A 244 2.92 15.82 -14.09
N LYS A 245 2.77 16.55 -12.98
CA LYS A 245 3.89 16.84 -12.08
C LYS A 245 4.45 15.59 -11.41
N SER A 246 3.60 14.61 -11.11
CA SER A 246 4.01 13.32 -10.55
C SER A 246 4.82 12.51 -11.57
N LEU A 247 4.33 12.39 -12.81
CA LEU A 247 5.03 11.68 -13.89
C LEU A 247 6.36 12.37 -14.26
N ARG A 248 6.37 13.70 -14.36
CA ARG A 248 7.61 14.47 -14.59
C ARG A 248 8.64 14.18 -13.50
N TRP A 249 8.23 14.15 -12.24
CA TRP A 249 9.14 13.82 -11.14
C TRP A 249 9.65 12.39 -11.24
N VAL A 250 8.83 11.40 -11.59
CA VAL A 250 9.27 10.00 -11.78
C VAL A 250 10.25 9.92 -12.94
N HIS A 251 9.92 10.55 -14.07
CA HIS A 251 10.80 10.59 -15.25
C HIS A 251 12.17 11.19 -14.94
N ASP A 252 12.21 12.38 -14.30
CA ASP A 252 13.43 13.15 -14.10
C ASP A 252 14.31 12.62 -12.94
N GLU A 253 13.68 12.12 -11.86
CA GLU A 253 14.37 11.79 -10.62
C GLU A 253 14.55 10.27 -10.39
N LEU A 254 13.85 9.45 -11.13
CA LEU A 254 13.98 7.99 -11.10
C LEU A 254 14.37 7.48 -12.49
N SER A 255 13.39 7.24 -13.35
CA SER A 255 13.61 6.80 -14.73
C SER A 255 12.29 6.78 -15.52
N PRO A 256 12.30 7.03 -16.84
CA PRO A 256 11.15 6.76 -17.70
C PRO A 256 10.79 5.26 -17.77
N LYS A 257 11.70 4.35 -17.36
CA LYS A 257 11.46 2.90 -17.28
C LYS A 257 10.84 2.45 -15.96
N THR A 258 10.59 3.38 -15.03
CA THR A 258 9.92 3.03 -13.76
C THR A 258 8.45 2.68 -14.04
N ALA A 259 8.03 1.50 -13.61
CA ALA A 259 6.68 1.02 -13.88
C ALA A 259 5.60 1.85 -13.14
N ILE A 260 4.58 2.25 -13.89
CA ILE A 260 3.43 3.02 -13.40
C ILE A 260 2.15 2.19 -13.49
N SER A 261 1.33 2.22 -12.44
CA SER A 261 -0.06 1.75 -12.48
C SER A 261 -0.99 2.96 -12.43
N LEU A 262 -1.54 3.35 -13.60
CA LEU A 262 -2.49 4.46 -13.70
C LEU A 262 -3.90 3.96 -13.43
N MET A 263 -4.56 4.52 -12.40
CA MET A 263 -5.85 4.02 -11.91
C MET A 263 -6.99 5.01 -12.18
N ALA A 264 -8.08 4.50 -12.78
CA ALA A 264 -9.33 5.22 -13.04
C ALA A 264 -10.37 5.03 -11.92
N GLN A 265 -10.12 4.18 -10.95
CA GLN A 265 -11.11 3.67 -9.98
C GLN A 265 -11.58 4.68 -8.92
N TYR A 266 -11.30 5.98 -9.11
CA TYR A 266 -11.76 6.98 -8.16
C TYR A 266 -13.27 6.99 -8.03
N TYR A 267 -13.74 6.95 -6.80
CA TYR A 267 -15.13 7.09 -6.45
C TYR A 267 -15.28 8.01 -5.23
N SER A 268 -16.20 8.97 -5.34
CA SER A 268 -16.51 9.87 -4.22
C SER A 268 -17.14 9.08 -3.05
N THR A 269 -16.45 9.05 -1.93
CA THR A 269 -16.88 8.34 -0.72
C THR A 269 -16.36 9.06 0.52
N ASN A 270 -16.75 8.59 1.72
CA ASN A 270 -16.37 9.19 2.98
C ASN A 270 -16.72 10.68 3.00
N LYS A 271 -15.83 11.56 3.47
CA LYS A 271 -16.03 13.00 3.55
C LYS A 271 -16.10 13.67 2.17
N ALA A 272 -15.44 13.11 1.16
CA ALA A 272 -15.54 13.60 -0.21
C ALA A 272 -16.98 13.57 -0.75
N ALA A 273 -17.80 12.62 -0.29
CA ALA A 273 -19.20 12.48 -0.71
C ALA A 273 -20.17 13.32 0.13
N THR A 274 -19.79 13.73 1.35
CA THR A 274 -20.75 14.27 2.33
C THR A 274 -20.42 15.66 2.86
N ASP A 275 -19.21 16.16 2.63
CA ASP A 275 -18.71 17.41 3.21
C ASP A 275 -18.42 18.43 2.09
N GLU A 276 -19.18 19.52 2.03
CA GLU A 276 -19.09 20.56 1.01
C GLU A 276 -17.69 21.18 0.88
N ARG A 277 -16.86 21.11 1.92
CA ARG A 277 -15.45 21.57 1.86
C ARG A 277 -14.63 20.81 0.82
N TYR A 278 -15.09 19.64 0.42
CA TYR A 278 -14.42 18.77 -0.55
C TYR A 278 -15.21 18.60 -1.84
N ILE A 279 -16.01 19.59 -2.21
CA ILE A 279 -16.89 19.58 -3.40
C ILE A 279 -16.13 19.21 -4.69
N LEU A 280 -14.86 19.58 -4.80
CA LEU A 280 -14.02 19.24 -5.95
C LEU A 280 -13.80 17.72 -6.10
N LEU A 281 -14.00 16.95 -5.03
CA LEU A 281 -13.91 15.50 -5.00
C LEU A 281 -15.28 14.80 -4.97
N SER A 282 -16.39 15.53 -5.13
CA SER A 282 -17.74 14.97 -4.99
C SER A 282 -18.24 14.18 -6.20
N ARG A 283 -17.54 14.22 -7.32
CA ARG A 283 -17.88 13.55 -8.58
C ARG A 283 -16.82 12.51 -8.98
N ARG A 284 -17.14 11.66 -9.93
CA ARG A 284 -16.17 10.81 -10.61
C ARG A 284 -15.28 11.63 -11.53
N ILE A 285 -14.17 11.07 -11.96
CA ILE A 285 -13.38 11.62 -13.06
C ILE A 285 -14.22 11.64 -14.34
N SER A 286 -14.00 12.62 -15.20
CA SER A 286 -14.55 12.68 -16.55
C SER A 286 -13.68 11.88 -17.54
N GLU A 287 -14.23 11.53 -18.70
CA GLU A 287 -13.46 10.94 -19.79
C GLU A 287 -12.27 11.83 -20.20
N GLY A 288 -12.49 13.15 -20.25
CA GLY A 288 -11.43 14.11 -20.59
C GLY A 288 -10.26 14.03 -19.59
N GLU A 289 -10.54 14.05 -18.29
CA GLU A 289 -9.51 13.94 -17.25
C GLU A 289 -8.75 12.60 -17.33
N TRP A 290 -9.46 11.53 -17.68
CA TRP A 290 -8.83 10.22 -17.86
C TRP A 290 -7.91 10.18 -19.07
N PHE A 291 -8.41 10.59 -20.26
CA PHE A 291 -7.61 10.56 -21.48
C PHE A 291 -6.45 11.55 -21.46
N GLU A 292 -6.59 12.68 -20.77
CA GLU A 292 -5.48 13.59 -20.51
C GLU A 292 -4.40 12.88 -19.69
N ALA A 293 -4.76 12.21 -18.58
CA ALA A 293 -3.79 11.45 -17.77
C ALA A 293 -3.13 10.31 -18.55
N VAL A 294 -3.86 9.62 -19.44
CA VAL A 294 -3.30 8.58 -20.31
C VAL A 294 -2.30 9.17 -21.32
N SER A 295 -2.63 10.30 -21.96
CA SER A 295 -1.73 10.93 -22.93
C SER A 295 -0.39 11.36 -22.31
N LEU A 296 -0.39 11.72 -21.02
CA LEU A 296 0.83 12.07 -20.31
C LEU A 296 1.81 10.89 -20.17
N LEU A 297 1.33 9.64 -20.12
CA LEU A 297 2.24 8.48 -20.13
C LEU A 297 3.05 8.43 -21.43
N ASP A 298 2.39 8.64 -22.56
CA ASP A 298 3.05 8.68 -23.87
C ASP A 298 4.00 9.87 -23.98
N ASP A 299 3.57 11.07 -23.54
CA ASP A 299 4.37 12.30 -23.58
C ASP A 299 5.68 12.19 -22.76
N PHE A 300 5.66 11.45 -21.65
CA PHE A 300 6.83 11.17 -20.81
C PHE A 300 7.56 9.86 -21.17
N GLY A 301 7.09 9.12 -22.18
CA GLY A 301 7.68 7.83 -22.57
C GLY A 301 7.65 6.77 -21.48
N MET A 302 6.60 6.78 -20.66
CA MET A 302 6.37 5.81 -19.56
C MET A 302 5.67 4.57 -20.11
N GLU A 303 6.41 3.65 -20.71
CA GLU A 303 5.87 2.48 -21.42
C GLU A 303 5.66 1.27 -20.52
N GLU A 304 6.26 1.27 -19.32
CA GLU A 304 6.22 0.13 -18.40
C GLU A 304 5.10 0.28 -17.36
N GLY A 305 4.32 -0.79 -17.15
CA GLY A 305 3.34 -0.85 -16.07
C GLY A 305 1.94 -1.28 -16.48
N PHE A 306 0.94 -0.72 -15.83
CA PHE A 306 -0.47 -1.11 -15.98
C PHE A 306 -1.36 0.13 -16.07
N MET A 307 -2.47 -0.01 -16.76
CA MET A 307 -3.48 1.02 -16.88
C MET A 307 -4.86 0.38 -16.74
N GLN A 308 -5.70 0.97 -15.89
CA GLN A 308 -7.10 0.55 -15.80
C GLN A 308 -7.90 1.10 -16.99
N GLU A 309 -9.03 0.48 -17.27
CA GLU A 309 -10.02 1.05 -18.18
C GLU A 309 -10.79 2.19 -17.48
N TYR A 310 -11.24 3.20 -18.23
CA TYR A 310 -12.06 4.30 -17.69
C TYR A 310 -13.28 3.80 -16.90
N GLN A 311 -13.93 2.73 -17.38
CA GLN A 311 -15.08 2.11 -16.74
C GLN A 311 -14.78 1.54 -15.34
N SER A 312 -13.50 1.36 -14.97
CA SER A 312 -13.08 0.92 -13.63
C SER A 312 -13.50 1.87 -12.51
N ALA A 313 -13.88 3.12 -12.81
CA ALA A 313 -14.53 4.04 -11.86
C ALA A 313 -15.93 3.55 -11.42
N SER A 314 -16.14 2.23 -11.34
CA SER A 314 -17.40 1.60 -10.95
C SER A 314 -17.42 1.21 -9.47
N HIS A 315 -18.60 0.76 -9.00
CA HIS A 315 -18.77 0.35 -7.59
C HIS A 315 -18.09 -0.99 -7.25
N TYR A 316 -17.54 -1.72 -8.21
CA TYR A 316 -16.96 -3.06 -8.00
C TYR A 316 -15.69 -3.05 -7.15
N TYR A 317 -14.90 -1.99 -7.22
CA TYR A 317 -13.69 -1.82 -6.41
C TYR A 317 -13.95 -1.29 -5.00
N ARG A 318 -15.24 -1.21 -4.57
CA ARG A 318 -15.57 -0.74 -3.24
C ARG A 318 -15.64 -1.90 -2.26
N PRO A 319 -14.81 -1.89 -1.23
CA PRO A 319 -14.95 -2.85 -0.16
C PRO A 319 -16.17 -2.54 0.70
N ASP A 320 -16.81 -3.59 1.21
CA ASP A 320 -17.72 -3.53 2.33
C ASP A 320 -17.15 -4.34 3.49
N PHE A 321 -16.40 -3.70 4.35
CA PHE A 321 -15.78 -4.34 5.52
C PHE A 321 -16.76 -4.67 6.66
N THR A 322 -18.07 -4.53 6.46
CA THR A 322 -19.07 -5.14 7.34
C THR A 322 -19.09 -6.65 7.20
N ASP A 323 -18.79 -7.17 5.99
CA ASP A 323 -18.45 -8.57 5.75
C ASP A 323 -16.91 -8.74 5.77
N LYS A 324 -16.40 -9.26 6.89
CA LYS A 324 -14.94 -9.41 7.09
C LYS A 324 -14.31 -10.50 6.24
N ASP A 325 -15.08 -11.51 5.86
CA ASP A 325 -14.61 -12.68 5.13
C ASP A 325 -14.62 -12.42 3.62
N LYS A 326 -15.55 -11.61 3.14
CA LYS A 326 -15.70 -11.24 1.73
C LYS A 326 -15.96 -9.74 1.57
N PRO A 327 -15.00 -8.88 1.93
CA PRO A 327 -15.19 -7.43 1.85
C PRO A 327 -15.26 -6.90 0.41
N PHE A 328 -14.80 -7.68 -0.55
CA PHE A 328 -14.87 -7.34 -1.98
C PHE A 328 -15.81 -8.29 -2.71
N LYS A 329 -16.59 -7.76 -3.64
CA LYS A 329 -17.28 -8.57 -4.64
C LYS A 329 -16.24 -9.18 -5.58
N ASP A 330 -16.42 -10.43 -5.97
CA ASP A 330 -15.50 -11.06 -6.91
C ASP A 330 -15.69 -10.41 -8.28
N ILE A 331 -14.64 -9.79 -8.80
CA ILE A 331 -14.62 -9.17 -10.14
C ILE A 331 -15.02 -10.19 -11.22
N ARG A 332 -14.67 -11.46 -11.03
CA ARG A 332 -14.97 -12.54 -11.97
C ARG A 332 -16.48 -12.84 -12.09
N ASP A 333 -17.28 -12.43 -11.09
CA ASP A 333 -18.74 -12.58 -11.15
C ASP A 333 -19.39 -11.60 -12.15
N PHE A 334 -18.60 -10.69 -12.74
CA PHE A 334 -19.06 -9.62 -13.63
C PHE A 334 -18.37 -9.59 -15.00
N GLN A 335 -17.50 -10.58 -15.28
CA GLN A 335 -16.95 -10.83 -16.59
C GLN A 335 -17.74 -11.93 -17.28
#